data_f31f6f62ee06643b2de150a14a5845f5
#
_entry.id   f31f6f62ee06643b2de150a14a5845f5
#
_cell.length_a   1.000
_cell.length_b   1.000
_cell.length_c   1.000
_cell.angle_alpha   90.00
_cell.angle_beta   90.00
_cell.angle_gamma   90.00
#
_symmetry.space_group_name_H-M   'P 1'
#
loop_
_entity.id
_entity.type
_entity.pdbx_description
1 polymer ?
#
loop_
_entity_poly.entity_id
_entity_poly.type
_entity_poly.pdbx_seq_one_letter_code
_entity_poly.pdbx_strand_id
1 'polypeptide(L)'
;EEQGFGLHLLHEEDDHKLAVFVIAWAPGKGLAPHNHKTWAVVAGIQGQEHETNYKRLDDGSKDGFADLIKTNEETIFPGNATCCLPEDIHSVWNNGEDVALSIHTYGMHLNHTGRSIFDIKTKTETPCIVQVQN
;
A
#
# COMPACT_ATOMS: atom_id res chain seq x y z
N GLU A 1 18.50 -0.10 -5.79
CA GLU A 1 18.09 0.69 -4.60
C GLU A 1 17.04 -0.10 -3.83
N GLU A 2 17.26 -0.29 -2.55
CA GLU A 2 16.31 -1.04 -1.71
C GLU A 2 15.01 -0.23 -1.54
N GLN A 3 13.87 -0.85 -1.78
CA GLN A 3 12.57 -0.19 -1.68
C GLN A 3 12.16 0.17 -0.23
N GLY A 4 12.96 -0.23 0.76
CA GLY A 4 12.73 0.10 2.18
C GLY A 4 11.75 -0.82 2.90
N PHE A 5 11.21 -1.83 2.23
CA PHE A 5 10.35 -2.85 2.82
C PHE A 5 10.53 -4.18 2.10
N GLY A 6 10.26 -5.27 2.80
CA GLY A 6 10.25 -6.62 2.25
C GLY A 6 8.81 -7.09 2.03
N LEU A 7 8.51 -7.53 0.82
CA LEU A 7 7.22 -8.05 0.43
C LEU A 7 7.36 -9.54 0.17
N HIS A 8 6.83 -10.37 1.08
CA HIS A 8 6.98 -11.82 1.04
C HIS A 8 5.66 -12.48 0.66
N LEU A 9 5.63 -13.15 -0.48
CA LEU A 9 4.45 -13.87 -0.96
C LEU A 9 4.23 -15.15 -0.15
N LEU A 10 3.07 -15.27 0.49
CA LEU A 10 2.67 -16.48 1.23
C LEU A 10 1.80 -17.40 0.40
N HIS A 11 0.91 -16.83 -0.41
CA HIS A 11 -0.03 -17.58 -1.23
C HIS A 11 -0.47 -16.75 -2.43
N GLU A 12 -0.63 -17.40 -3.56
CA GLU A 12 -1.20 -16.81 -4.77
C GLU A 12 -1.95 -17.90 -5.54
N GLU A 13 -3.18 -17.62 -5.98
CA GLU A 13 -3.91 -18.52 -6.86
C GLU A 13 -3.35 -18.48 -8.28
N ASP A 14 -3.58 -19.55 -9.06
CA ASP A 14 -3.01 -19.70 -10.42
C ASP A 14 -3.38 -18.56 -11.37
N ASP A 15 -4.55 -17.95 -11.18
CA ASP A 15 -5.03 -16.82 -11.97
C ASP A 15 -4.63 -15.46 -11.40
N HIS A 16 -3.71 -15.43 -10.42
CA HIS A 16 -3.26 -14.25 -9.66
C HIS A 16 -4.33 -13.62 -8.77
N LYS A 17 -5.53 -14.15 -8.72
CA LYS A 17 -6.57 -13.71 -7.79
C LYS A 17 -6.29 -14.31 -6.42
N LEU A 18 -6.70 -13.59 -5.38
CA LEU A 18 -6.38 -13.91 -4.00
C LEU A 18 -4.88 -14.12 -3.78
N ALA A 19 -4.19 -13.06 -3.49
CA ALA A 19 -2.77 -13.09 -3.12
C ALA A 19 -2.62 -12.64 -1.66
N VAL A 20 -1.76 -13.34 -0.91
CA VAL A 20 -1.50 -13.05 0.51
C VAL A 20 0.00 -12.82 0.69
N PHE A 21 0.34 -11.71 1.33
CA PHE A 21 1.73 -11.33 1.61
C PHE A 21 1.93 -11.06 3.10
N VAL A 22 3.16 -11.22 3.56
CA VAL A 22 3.65 -10.51 4.74
C VAL A 22 4.54 -9.37 4.26
N ILE A 23 4.29 -8.18 4.79
CA ILE A 23 5.16 -7.02 4.52
C ILE A 23 5.91 -6.67 5.80
N ALA A 24 7.24 -6.50 5.65
CA ALA A 24 8.13 -6.05 6.71
C ALA A 24 8.60 -4.64 6.38
N TRP A 25 8.24 -3.66 7.23
CA TRP A 25 8.62 -2.26 7.07
C TRP A 25 9.79 -1.94 7.97
N ALA A 26 10.92 -1.54 7.40
CA ALA A 26 12.06 -1.08 8.19
C ALA A 26 11.71 0.23 8.92
N PRO A 27 12.33 0.51 10.10
CA PRO A 27 12.13 1.78 10.79
C PRO A 27 12.44 2.98 9.89
N GLY A 28 11.56 3.99 9.91
CA GLY A 28 11.70 5.19 9.10
C GLY A 28 11.44 5.00 7.62
N LYS A 29 10.86 3.87 7.23
CA LYS A 29 10.55 3.54 5.83
C LYS A 29 9.05 3.35 5.63
N GLY A 30 8.64 3.42 4.38
CA GLY A 30 7.25 3.28 3.99
C GLY A 30 7.06 3.34 2.49
N LEU A 31 5.82 3.52 2.09
CA LEU A 31 5.45 3.66 0.68
C LEU A 31 4.59 4.92 0.51
N ALA A 32 4.93 5.72 -0.49
CA ALA A 32 4.19 6.92 -0.88
C ALA A 32 2.72 6.59 -1.20
N PRO A 33 1.84 7.59 -1.30
CA PRO A 33 0.44 7.35 -1.63
C PRO A 33 0.28 6.45 -2.85
N HIS A 34 -0.56 5.43 -2.72
CA HIS A 34 -0.81 4.43 -3.77
C HIS A 34 -2.21 3.88 -3.62
N ASN A 35 -2.71 3.30 -4.71
CA ASN A 35 -3.93 2.50 -4.70
C ASN A 35 -3.57 1.02 -4.92
N HIS A 36 -4.55 0.16 -4.96
CA HIS A 36 -4.35 -1.27 -5.16
C HIS A 36 -5.05 -1.80 -6.42
N LYS A 37 -6.08 -1.12 -6.90
CA LYS A 37 -6.95 -1.53 -8.02
C LYS A 37 -7.60 -2.90 -7.78
N THR A 38 -7.67 -3.29 -6.52
CA THR A 38 -8.34 -4.47 -5.99
C THR A 38 -8.66 -4.20 -4.52
N TRP A 39 -9.55 -4.98 -3.93
CA TRP A 39 -9.79 -4.87 -2.49
C TRP A 39 -8.57 -5.38 -1.71
N ALA A 40 -8.36 -4.84 -0.53
CA ALA A 40 -7.27 -5.24 0.35
C ALA A 40 -7.75 -5.31 1.80
N VAL A 41 -7.18 -6.24 2.56
CA VAL A 41 -7.30 -6.31 4.02
C VAL A 41 -5.89 -6.38 4.59
N VAL A 42 -5.59 -5.48 5.53
CA VAL A 42 -4.29 -5.39 6.18
C VAL A 42 -4.47 -5.65 7.67
N ALA A 43 -3.74 -6.63 8.21
CA ALA A 43 -3.78 -6.98 9.62
C ALA A 43 -2.40 -6.81 10.25
N GLY A 44 -2.32 -6.00 11.31
CA GLY A 44 -1.07 -5.79 12.05
C GLY A 44 -0.66 -7.01 12.86
N ILE A 45 0.63 -7.35 12.82
CA ILE A 45 1.20 -8.48 13.55
C ILE A 45 2.21 -8.01 14.60
N GLN A 46 3.08 -7.08 14.21
CA GLN A 46 4.18 -6.61 15.06
C GLN A 46 4.47 -5.15 14.75
N GLY A 47 4.84 -4.39 15.79
CA GLY A 47 5.14 -2.97 15.63
C GLY A 47 3.90 -2.17 15.29
N GLN A 48 4.09 -1.02 14.68
CA GLN A 48 2.98 -0.15 14.30
C GLN A 48 3.23 0.45 12.93
N GLU A 49 2.14 0.65 12.18
CA GLU A 49 2.16 1.27 10.86
C GLU A 49 1.28 2.49 10.90
N HIS A 50 1.83 3.63 10.48
CA HIS A 50 1.07 4.87 10.35
C HIS A 50 0.49 4.93 8.95
N GLU A 51 -0.84 4.99 8.86
CA GLU A 51 -1.57 5.07 7.60
C GLU A 51 -2.15 6.46 7.43
N THR A 52 -1.93 7.06 6.25
CA THR A 52 -2.55 8.31 5.85
C THR A 52 -3.44 8.04 4.64
N ASN A 53 -4.69 8.50 4.69
CA ASN A 53 -5.65 8.33 3.61
C ASN A 53 -5.80 9.64 2.83
N TYR A 54 -6.05 9.51 1.53
CA TYR A 54 -6.15 10.63 0.61
C TYR A 54 -7.41 10.53 -0.23
N LYS A 55 -7.90 11.69 -0.64
CA LYS A 55 -8.98 11.79 -1.62
C LYS A 55 -8.43 12.43 -2.90
N ARG A 56 -8.81 11.88 -4.03
CA ARG A 56 -8.49 12.44 -5.35
C ARG A 56 -9.46 13.56 -5.68
N LEU A 57 -8.91 14.73 -6.07
CA LEU A 57 -9.69 15.92 -6.40
C LEU A 57 -9.96 16.05 -7.90
N ASP A 58 -9.08 15.50 -8.75
CA ASP A 58 -9.26 15.50 -10.21
C ASP A 58 -10.14 14.33 -10.66
N ASP A 59 -10.56 14.36 -11.92
CA ASP A 59 -11.43 13.32 -12.48
C ASP A 59 -10.69 12.15 -13.15
N GLY A 60 -9.35 12.18 -13.13
CA GLY A 60 -8.52 11.12 -13.72
C GLY A 60 -8.42 11.16 -15.24
N SER A 61 -8.93 12.20 -15.89
CA SER A 61 -8.96 12.30 -17.36
C SER A 61 -7.61 12.65 -17.98
N LYS A 62 -6.69 13.23 -17.20
CA LYS A 62 -5.36 13.59 -17.68
C LYS A 62 -4.34 12.55 -17.26
N ASP A 63 -3.76 11.88 -18.23
CA ASP A 63 -2.75 10.84 -17.98
C ASP A 63 -1.56 11.38 -17.19
N GLY A 64 -1.16 10.63 -16.16
CA GLY A 64 -0.02 10.98 -15.32
C GLY A 64 -0.25 12.12 -14.34
N PHE A 65 -1.46 12.66 -14.26
CA PHE A 65 -1.81 13.73 -13.34
C PHE A 65 -2.79 13.24 -12.28
N ALA A 66 -2.52 13.59 -11.01
CA ALA A 66 -3.44 13.34 -9.90
C ALA A 66 -3.27 14.42 -8.82
N ASP A 67 -4.37 15.02 -8.42
CA ASP A 67 -4.39 16.00 -7.35
C ASP A 67 -5.03 15.36 -6.11
N LEU A 68 -4.24 15.19 -5.05
CA LEU A 68 -4.66 14.51 -3.83
C LEU A 68 -4.73 15.48 -2.65
N ILE A 69 -5.69 15.23 -1.76
CA ILE A 69 -5.77 15.88 -0.47
C ILE A 69 -5.83 14.82 0.63
N LYS A 70 -5.10 15.04 1.72
CA LYS A 70 -5.14 14.20 2.91
C LYS A 70 -6.51 14.32 3.57
N THR A 71 -7.10 13.18 3.96
CA THR A 71 -8.40 13.15 4.63
C THR A 71 -8.30 12.76 6.11
N ASN A 72 -7.56 11.70 6.43
CA ASN A 72 -7.39 11.24 7.81
C ASN A 72 -6.10 10.43 7.97
N GLU A 73 -5.74 10.19 9.22
CA GLU A 73 -4.62 9.35 9.60
C GLU A 73 -5.07 8.36 10.67
N GLU A 74 -4.47 7.19 10.67
CA GLU A 74 -4.67 6.20 11.72
C GLU A 74 -3.38 5.39 11.93
N THR A 75 -3.26 4.75 13.09
CA THR A 75 -2.16 3.84 13.38
C THR A 75 -2.71 2.44 13.51
N ILE A 76 -2.08 1.50 12.82
CA ILE A 76 -2.45 0.08 12.84
C ILE A 76 -1.51 -0.61 13.81
N PHE A 77 -2.08 -1.15 14.90
CA PHE A 77 -1.36 -1.89 15.94
C PHE A 77 -1.54 -3.40 15.74
N PRO A 78 -0.69 -4.23 16.39
CA PRO A 78 -0.94 -5.68 16.40
C PRO A 78 -2.35 -6.03 16.87
N GLY A 79 -3.04 -6.87 16.11
CA GLY A 79 -4.41 -7.25 16.37
C GLY A 79 -5.47 -6.35 15.73
N ASN A 80 -5.07 -5.23 15.12
CA ASN A 80 -5.98 -4.38 14.36
C ASN A 80 -5.95 -4.77 12.88
N ALA A 81 -7.03 -4.47 12.17
CA ALA A 81 -7.13 -4.65 10.74
C ALA A 81 -7.79 -3.43 10.10
N THR A 82 -7.42 -3.15 8.86
CA THR A 82 -8.03 -2.13 8.01
C THR A 82 -8.34 -2.71 6.65
N CYS A 83 -9.28 -2.09 5.93
CA CYS A 83 -9.70 -2.51 4.61
C CYS A 83 -9.54 -1.36 3.62
N CYS A 84 -9.20 -1.70 2.37
CA CYS A 84 -9.15 -0.75 1.27
C CYS A 84 -10.07 -1.23 0.14
N LEU A 85 -10.82 -0.30 -0.42
CA LEU A 85 -11.53 -0.51 -1.68
C LEU A 85 -10.55 -0.29 -2.85
N PRO A 86 -10.88 -0.79 -4.07
CA PRO A 86 -9.94 -0.73 -5.19
C PRO A 86 -9.38 0.66 -5.52
N GLU A 87 -10.17 1.70 -5.36
CA GLU A 87 -9.77 3.07 -5.69
C GLU A 87 -9.27 3.88 -4.48
N ASP A 88 -9.30 3.31 -3.28
CA ASP A 88 -8.79 4.00 -2.09
C ASP A 88 -7.30 4.26 -2.22
N ILE A 89 -6.88 5.44 -1.78
CA ILE A 89 -5.47 5.88 -1.85
C ILE A 89 -4.97 6.10 -0.44
N HIS A 90 -3.86 5.45 -0.11
CA HIS A 90 -3.22 5.63 1.18
C HIS A 90 -1.69 5.58 1.07
N SER A 91 -1.02 6.12 2.07
CA SER A 91 0.40 5.90 2.30
C SER A 91 0.58 5.15 3.62
N VAL A 92 1.66 4.39 3.72
CA VAL A 92 2.02 3.65 4.93
C VAL A 92 3.43 4.03 5.33
N TRP A 93 3.66 4.23 6.62
CA TRP A 93 4.97 4.61 7.14
C TRP A 93 5.23 3.97 8.50
N ASN A 94 6.43 3.42 8.68
CA ASN A 94 6.86 2.93 9.99
C ASN A 94 7.56 4.06 10.75
N ASN A 95 6.85 4.69 11.68
CA ASN A 95 7.37 5.76 12.53
C ASN A 95 8.02 5.23 13.81
N GLY A 96 8.04 3.92 14.02
CA GLY A 96 8.63 3.27 15.20
C GLY A 96 10.12 3.03 15.05
N GLU A 97 10.70 2.41 16.09
CA GLU A 97 12.12 2.08 16.14
C GLU A 97 12.41 0.63 15.73
N ASP A 98 11.38 -0.21 15.68
CA ASP A 98 11.47 -1.62 15.33
C ASP A 98 10.81 -1.90 13.98
N VAL A 99 11.14 -3.07 13.41
CA VAL A 99 10.48 -3.54 12.19
C VAL A 99 8.99 -3.75 12.46
N ALA A 100 8.14 -3.24 11.59
CA ALA A 100 6.70 -3.50 11.63
C ALA A 100 6.36 -4.60 10.63
N LEU A 101 5.48 -5.53 11.06
CA LEU A 101 4.99 -6.64 10.25
C LEU A 101 3.48 -6.58 10.13
N SER A 102 2.99 -6.79 8.92
CA SER A 102 1.56 -6.90 8.66
C SER A 102 1.27 -7.97 7.59
N ILE A 103 0.09 -8.60 7.69
CA ILE A 103 -0.41 -9.51 6.66
C ILE A 103 -1.34 -8.74 5.75
N HIS A 104 -1.09 -8.83 4.45
CA HIS A 104 -1.87 -8.18 3.41
C HIS A 104 -2.54 -9.23 2.53
N THR A 105 -3.87 -9.17 2.47
CA THR A 105 -4.66 -10.03 1.59
C THR A 105 -5.30 -9.16 0.51
N TYR A 106 -5.07 -9.52 -0.75
CA TYR A 106 -5.56 -8.78 -1.91
C TYR A 106 -6.41 -9.67 -2.80
N GLY A 107 -7.39 -9.07 -3.46
CA GLY A 107 -8.21 -9.76 -4.46
C GLY A 107 -7.43 -10.16 -5.72
N MET A 108 -6.25 -9.59 -5.92
CA MET A 108 -5.34 -9.91 -7.02
C MET A 108 -3.91 -9.54 -6.63
N HIS A 109 -2.92 -10.29 -7.11
CA HIS A 109 -1.51 -9.99 -6.88
C HIS A 109 -1.19 -8.57 -7.35
N LEU A 110 -0.50 -7.80 -6.52
CA LEU A 110 -0.29 -6.36 -6.70
C LEU A 110 0.34 -5.97 -8.04
N ASN A 111 1.25 -6.79 -8.56
CA ASN A 111 1.90 -6.50 -9.83
C ASN A 111 1.05 -6.85 -11.06
N HIS A 112 -0.17 -7.35 -10.84
CA HIS A 112 -1.12 -7.71 -11.90
C HIS A 112 -2.38 -6.82 -11.90
N THR A 113 -2.45 -5.80 -11.04
CA THR A 113 -3.64 -4.95 -10.93
C THR A 113 -3.56 -3.67 -11.76
N GLY A 114 -2.36 -3.29 -12.22
CA GLY A 114 -2.17 -1.99 -12.88
C GLY A 114 -2.27 -0.80 -11.92
N ARG A 115 -1.93 -1.01 -10.65
CA ARG A 115 -2.02 0.02 -9.62
C ARG A 115 -1.02 1.15 -9.83
N SER A 116 -1.27 2.27 -9.15
CA SER A 116 -0.50 3.50 -9.27
C SER A 116 0.14 3.91 -7.95
N ILE A 117 1.25 4.65 -8.07
CA ILE A 117 1.86 5.42 -6.99
C ILE A 117 1.76 6.90 -7.35
N PHE A 118 1.58 7.74 -6.33
CA PHE A 118 1.30 9.17 -6.52
C PHE A 118 2.35 10.01 -5.82
N ASP A 119 2.69 11.15 -6.42
CA ASP A 119 3.49 12.19 -5.80
C ASP A 119 2.61 13.42 -5.61
N ILE A 120 2.39 13.81 -4.34
CA ILE A 120 1.50 14.92 -3.99
C ILE A 120 2.10 16.26 -4.43
N LYS A 121 3.42 16.42 -4.33
CA LYS A 121 4.10 17.68 -4.64
C LYS A 121 4.08 17.98 -6.12
N THR A 122 4.37 16.98 -6.95
CA THR A 122 4.39 17.13 -8.41
C THR A 122 3.04 16.86 -9.04
N LYS A 123 2.07 16.38 -8.26
CA LYS A 123 0.73 16.00 -8.73
C LYS A 123 0.79 14.97 -9.86
N THR A 124 1.61 13.94 -9.66
CA THR A 124 1.81 12.89 -10.68
C THR A 124 1.28 11.55 -10.22
N GLU A 125 0.85 10.77 -11.20
CA GLU A 125 0.44 9.38 -11.04
C GLU A 125 1.28 8.52 -12.00
N THR A 126 1.95 7.49 -11.47
CA THR A 126 2.79 6.57 -12.25
C THR A 126 2.48 5.12 -11.87
N PRO A 127 2.77 4.15 -12.77
CA PRO A 127 2.61 2.74 -12.43
C PRO A 127 3.45 2.35 -11.19
N CYS A 128 2.90 1.49 -10.35
CA CYS A 128 3.58 1.00 -9.15
C CYS A 128 3.82 -0.50 -9.26
N ILE A 129 5.09 -0.88 -9.42
CA ILE A 129 5.54 -2.27 -9.40
C ILE A 129 6.46 -2.45 -8.20
N VAL A 130 6.25 -3.49 -7.42
CA VAL A 130 7.03 -3.79 -6.23
C VAL A 130 7.84 -5.06 -6.41
N GLN A 131 8.98 -5.12 -5.72
CA GLN A 131 9.78 -6.35 -5.67
C GLN A 131 9.17 -7.31 -4.66
N VAL A 132 8.90 -8.53 -5.10
CA VAL A 132 8.36 -9.60 -4.27
C VAL A 132 9.48 -10.57 -3.95
N GLN A 133 9.59 -10.94 -2.68
CA GLN A 133 10.53 -11.95 -2.20
C GLN A 133 9.79 -13.25 -1.97
N ASN A 134 10.39 -14.33 -2.41
CA ASN A 134 9.84 -15.67 -2.30
C ASN A 134 10.65 -16.52 -1.32
#